data_e55a1d5ff75a925e8a339b4180e2b27f
#
_entry.id   e55a1d5ff75a925e8a339b4180e2b27f
#
_cell.length_a   1.000
_cell.length_b   1.000
_cell.length_c   1.000
_cell.angle_alpha   90.00
_cell.angle_beta   90.00
_cell.angle_gamma   90.00
#
_symmetry.space_group_name_H-M   'P 1'
#
loop_
_entity.id
_entity.type
_entity.pdbx_description
1 polymer ?
#
loop_
_entity_poly.entity_id
_entity_poly.type
_entity_poly.pdbx_seq_one_letter_code
_entity_poly.pdbx_strand_id
1 'polypeptide(L)'
;VTMVFGGNLLYPAQFAGEVYKRWREWIKTLPDELTTSIVLMNFPPFPQVPEFLRGQSFVMIRGLYAGSIEQGQALLQPWLDWKEPVANMWRPMPFSEVETVSNDPKDPSSGHVTGLWLREITDEAIDALIHYTLPQGGPPTITLSEIRFAGGAISRVNPEANAYGNRDANLILEIIAMVPSAEAYPAITKHISELKSELAPSSTGGVYINFLEGEEKWSRTRQAFSPENYRRLTALKAKYDPNNRFAFSFNIPPVS
;
A
#
# COMPACT_ATOMS: atom_id res chain seq x y z
N VAL A 1 6.55 7.28 -21.87
CA VAL A 1 6.18 8.50 -21.12
C VAL A 1 7.45 9.12 -20.58
N THR A 2 7.73 10.37 -20.93
CA THR A 2 8.95 11.07 -20.48
C THR A 2 8.67 12.07 -19.37
N MET A 3 7.47 12.67 -19.40
CA MET A 3 6.99 13.63 -18.41
C MET A 3 5.70 13.12 -17.78
N VAL A 4 5.55 13.35 -16.50
CA VAL A 4 4.37 12.96 -15.69
C VAL A 4 3.99 14.10 -14.76
N PHE A 5 2.77 14.09 -14.25
CA PHE A 5 2.30 15.00 -13.22
C PHE A 5 1.99 14.18 -11.96
N GLY A 6 2.69 14.43 -10.86
CA GLY A 6 2.54 13.60 -9.67
C GLY A 6 3.05 14.25 -8.39
N GLY A 7 2.72 13.64 -7.27
CA GLY A 7 3.08 14.12 -5.96
C GLY A 7 2.12 13.66 -4.85
N ASN A 8 2.06 14.44 -3.78
CA ASN A 8 1.20 14.21 -2.62
C ASN A 8 0.40 15.46 -2.29
N LEU A 9 -0.89 15.31 -1.92
CA LEU A 9 -1.65 16.30 -1.15
C LEU A 9 -1.68 15.84 0.31
N LEU A 10 -1.30 16.71 1.22
CA LEU A 10 -1.26 16.41 2.65
C LEU A 10 -2.40 17.13 3.37
N TYR A 11 -3.21 16.36 4.10
CA TYR A 11 -4.25 16.88 4.99
C TYR A 11 -3.96 16.44 6.44
N PRO A 12 -4.27 17.26 7.47
CA PRO A 12 -4.15 16.84 8.85
C PRO A 12 -4.91 15.55 9.13
N ALA A 13 -4.36 14.65 9.93
CA ALA A 13 -4.94 13.33 10.19
C ALA A 13 -6.37 13.38 10.78
N GLN A 14 -6.75 14.50 11.43
CA GLN A 14 -8.13 14.70 11.91
C GLN A 14 -9.19 14.66 10.80
N PHE A 15 -8.79 14.88 9.54
CA PHE A 15 -9.67 14.77 8.36
C PHE A 15 -9.60 13.41 7.68
N ALA A 16 -8.90 12.44 8.25
CA ALA A 16 -8.68 11.14 7.60
C ALA A 16 -9.98 10.49 7.13
N GLY A 17 -11.03 10.45 7.98
CA GLY A 17 -12.32 9.87 7.63
C GLY A 17 -12.96 10.52 6.40
N GLU A 18 -12.94 11.86 6.31
CA GLU A 18 -13.47 12.60 5.16
C GLU A 18 -12.64 12.35 3.90
N VAL A 19 -11.31 12.35 4.02
CA VAL A 19 -10.39 12.13 2.91
C VAL A 19 -10.52 10.71 2.36
N TYR A 20 -10.61 9.69 3.22
CA TYR A 20 -10.84 8.30 2.80
C TYR A 20 -12.15 8.12 2.05
N LYS A 21 -13.26 8.65 2.58
CA LYS A 21 -14.57 8.59 1.92
C LYS A 21 -14.55 9.28 0.56
N ARG A 22 -13.91 10.44 0.47
CA ARG A 22 -13.76 11.17 -0.79
C ARG A 22 -12.88 10.42 -1.79
N TRP A 23 -11.73 9.85 -1.35
CA TRP A 23 -10.85 9.07 -2.20
C TRP A 23 -11.55 7.80 -2.73
N ARG A 24 -12.31 7.11 -1.90
CA ARG A 24 -13.14 5.96 -2.28
C ARG A 24 -14.11 6.26 -3.42
N GLU A 25 -14.70 7.44 -3.44
CA GLU A 25 -15.58 7.85 -4.53
C GLU A 25 -14.77 8.30 -5.76
N TRP A 26 -13.70 9.03 -5.55
CA TRP A 26 -12.85 9.55 -6.62
C TRP A 26 -12.25 8.46 -7.49
N ILE A 27 -11.74 7.38 -6.91
CA ILE A 27 -11.11 6.27 -7.66
C ILE A 27 -12.07 5.56 -8.63
N LYS A 28 -13.39 5.69 -8.47
CA LYS A 28 -14.38 5.09 -9.35
C LYS A 28 -14.44 5.74 -10.75
N THR A 29 -13.91 6.95 -10.87
CA THR A 29 -14.02 7.79 -12.07
C THR A 29 -12.68 8.06 -12.74
N LEU A 30 -11.61 7.45 -12.25
CA LEU A 30 -10.25 7.75 -12.72
C LEU A 30 -9.94 7.09 -14.06
N PRO A 31 -9.21 7.80 -14.94
CA PRO A 31 -8.66 7.19 -16.15
C PRO A 31 -7.48 6.25 -15.81
N ASP A 32 -7.16 5.36 -16.74
CA ASP A 32 -6.09 4.38 -16.58
C ASP A 32 -4.70 5.00 -16.38
N GLU A 33 -4.51 6.21 -16.88
CA GLU A 33 -3.26 6.95 -16.78
C GLU A 33 -2.96 7.47 -15.38
N LEU A 34 -3.96 7.46 -14.47
CA LEU A 34 -3.75 7.90 -13.08
C LEU A 34 -3.57 6.72 -12.13
N THR A 35 -2.36 6.57 -11.63
CA THR A 35 -2.05 5.73 -10.47
C THR A 35 -2.21 6.53 -9.20
N THR A 36 -2.93 6.01 -8.20
CA THR A 36 -3.14 6.72 -6.93
C THR A 36 -3.18 5.78 -5.73
N SER A 37 -2.82 6.33 -4.59
CA SER A 37 -2.98 5.71 -3.27
C SER A 37 -3.43 6.72 -2.22
N ILE A 38 -3.98 6.23 -1.13
CA ILE A 38 -4.24 6.99 0.09
C ILE A 38 -3.35 6.46 1.20
N VAL A 39 -2.65 7.36 1.89
CA VAL A 39 -1.67 7.02 2.91
C VAL A 39 -2.03 7.72 4.21
N LEU A 40 -2.13 6.96 5.29
CA LEU A 40 -2.18 7.51 6.64
C LEU A 40 -0.79 7.33 7.26
N MET A 41 -0.09 8.44 7.50
CA MET A 41 1.34 8.47 7.83
C MET A 41 1.58 9.14 9.17
N ASN A 42 2.36 8.49 10.01
CA ASN A 42 2.92 9.05 11.23
C ASN A 42 4.39 9.40 10.99
N PHE A 43 4.69 10.66 10.84
CA PHE A 43 6.07 11.10 10.64
C PHE A 43 6.87 11.02 11.94
N PRO A 44 8.03 10.36 11.94
CA PRO A 44 8.85 10.28 13.14
C PRO A 44 9.45 11.66 13.48
N PRO A 45 9.78 11.92 14.76
CA PRO A 45 10.34 13.20 15.20
C PRO A 45 11.85 13.32 14.92
N PHE A 46 12.35 12.73 13.83
CA PHE A 46 13.77 12.74 13.49
C PHE A 46 14.20 14.05 12.82
N PRO A 47 15.43 14.53 13.04
CA PRO A 47 15.92 15.79 12.48
C PRO A 47 15.89 15.88 10.94
N GLN A 48 16.03 14.74 10.25
CA GLN A 48 15.98 14.65 8.79
C GLN A 48 14.58 14.79 8.21
N VAL A 49 13.52 14.65 9.03
CA VAL A 49 12.14 14.92 8.61
C VAL A 49 11.92 16.44 8.58
N PRO A 50 11.31 17.01 7.53
CA PRO A 50 10.94 18.42 7.49
C PRO A 50 10.21 18.86 8.75
N GLU A 51 10.54 20.03 9.29
CA GLU A 51 10.06 20.50 10.59
C GLU A 51 8.55 20.44 10.74
N PHE A 52 7.81 20.86 9.72
CA PHE A 52 6.34 20.88 9.73
C PHE A 52 5.69 19.49 9.73
N LEU A 53 6.45 18.42 9.45
CA LEU A 53 5.99 17.03 9.47
C LEU A 53 6.37 16.29 10.75
N ARG A 54 7.42 16.75 11.46
CA ARG A 54 8.01 16.00 12.59
C ARG A 54 7.01 15.71 13.69
N GLY A 55 6.88 14.44 14.03
CA GLY A 55 5.98 13.98 15.09
C GLY A 55 4.50 14.23 14.81
N GLN A 56 4.15 14.58 13.57
CA GLN A 56 2.77 14.84 13.14
C GLN A 56 2.24 13.67 12.31
N SER A 57 0.91 13.55 12.28
CA SER A 57 0.22 12.56 11.46
C SER A 57 -0.57 13.26 10.36
N PHE A 58 -0.51 12.70 9.17
CA PHE A 58 -1.21 13.21 7.98
C PHE A 58 -1.90 12.09 7.22
N VAL A 59 -3.03 12.42 6.59
CA VAL A 59 -3.59 11.62 5.51
C VAL A 59 -3.17 12.26 4.19
N MET A 60 -2.66 11.44 3.28
CA MET A 60 -2.08 11.92 2.02
C MET A 60 -2.77 11.26 0.82
N ILE A 61 -3.06 12.08 -0.20
CA ILE A 61 -3.45 11.59 -1.52
C ILE A 61 -2.21 11.63 -2.38
N ARG A 62 -1.69 10.45 -2.66
CA ARG A 62 -0.52 10.23 -3.50
C ARG A 62 -0.95 9.83 -4.89
N GLY A 63 -0.23 10.26 -5.92
CA GLY A 63 -0.50 9.78 -7.27
C GLY A 63 0.45 10.29 -8.32
N LEU A 64 0.29 9.69 -9.50
CA LEU A 64 1.05 9.98 -10.70
C LEU A 64 0.14 9.85 -11.93
N TYR A 65 0.07 10.91 -12.72
CA TYR A 65 -0.67 10.93 -13.98
C TYR A 65 0.29 10.88 -15.18
N ALA A 66 0.08 9.91 -16.06
CA ALA A 66 0.94 9.65 -17.22
C ALA A 66 0.39 10.22 -18.54
N GLY A 67 -0.59 11.13 -18.47
CA GLY A 67 -1.14 11.89 -19.60
C GLY A 67 -0.61 13.32 -19.66
N SER A 68 -1.40 14.25 -20.23
CA SER A 68 -0.99 15.66 -20.29
C SER A 68 -1.04 16.32 -18.91
N ILE A 69 -0.17 17.32 -18.69
CA ILE A 69 -0.10 18.02 -17.40
C ILE A 69 -1.43 18.72 -17.09
N GLU A 70 -2.06 19.33 -18.09
CA GLU A 70 -3.34 20.05 -17.93
C GLU A 70 -4.47 19.11 -17.51
N GLN A 71 -4.52 17.91 -18.07
CA GLN A 71 -5.50 16.89 -17.66
C GLN A 71 -5.21 16.39 -16.24
N GLY A 72 -3.94 16.18 -15.89
CA GLY A 72 -3.54 15.81 -14.54
C GLY A 72 -3.95 16.86 -13.49
N GLN A 73 -3.76 18.15 -13.81
CA GLN A 73 -4.21 19.27 -12.97
C GLN A 73 -5.73 19.28 -12.82
N ALA A 74 -6.48 19.06 -13.92
CA ALA A 74 -7.93 19.00 -13.89
C ALA A 74 -8.45 17.84 -13.01
N LEU A 75 -7.78 16.68 -13.01
CA LEU A 75 -8.13 15.54 -12.15
C LEU A 75 -7.91 15.84 -10.67
N LEU A 76 -6.92 16.69 -10.33
CA LEU A 76 -6.61 17.07 -8.96
C LEU A 76 -7.48 18.21 -8.45
N GLN A 77 -8.01 19.06 -9.35
CA GLN A 77 -8.75 20.27 -9.00
C GLN A 77 -9.89 20.05 -7.98
N PRO A 78 -10.72 18.97 -8.07
CA PRO A 78 -11.76 18.71 -7.07
C PRO A 78 -11.26 18.56 -5.64
N TRP A 79 -10.00 18.17 -5.43
CA TRP A 79 -9.38 18.07 -4.12
C TRP A 79 -9.00 19.46 -3.59
N LEU A 80 -8.46 20.32 -4.45
CA LEU A 80 -8.06 21.68 -4.11
C LEU A 80 -9.27 22.57 -3.83
N ASP A 81 -10.37 22.39 -4.59
CA ASP A 81 -11.62 23.12 -4.39
C ASP A 81 -12.35 22.68 -3.11
N TRP A 82 -12.14 21.44 -2.66
CA TRP A 82 -12.82 20.93 -1.47
C TRP A 82 -12.22 21.46 -0.17
N LYS A 83 -10.90 21.37 -0.03
CA LYS A 83 -10.20 21.80 1.20
C LYS A 83 -8.74 22.12 0.87
N GLU A 84 -8.25 23.22 1.42
CA GLU A 84 -6.85 23.58 1.28
C GLU A 84 -5.95 22.56 1.98
N PRO A 85 -5.03 21.89 1.25
CA PRO A 85 -4.06 20.97 1.85
C PRO A 85 -2.98 21.75 2.63
N VAL A 86 -2.41 21.13 3.67
CA VAL A 86 -1.23 21.67 4.37
C VAL A 86 -0.04 21.80 3.42
N ALA A 87 0.07 20.86 2.48
CA ALA A 87 1.05 20.92 1.41
C ALA A 87 0.50 20.26 0.14
N ASN A 88 0.79 20.92 -0.99
CA ASN A 88 0.57 20.37 -2.32
C ASN A 88 1.93 20.16 -3.00
N MET A 89 2.34 18.90 -3.15
CA MET A 89 3.61 18.51 -3.75
C MET A 89 3.46 18.01 -5.19
N TRP A 90 2.25 18.10 -5.78
CA TRP A 90 2.02 17.70 -7.16
C TRP A 90 2.69 18.68 -8.12
N ARG A 91 3.50 18.14 -9.02
CA ARG A 91 4.26 18.92 -10.00
C ARG A 91 4.50 18.13 -11.28
N PRO A 92 4.72 18.81 -12.42
CA PRO A 92 5.33 18.17 -13.58
C PRO A 92 6.75 17.70 -13.22
N MET A 93 7.09 16.48 -13.65
CA MET A 93 8.44 15.94 -13.44
C MET A 93 8.80 14.95 -14.57
N PRO A 94 10.10 14.78 -14.88
CA PRO A 94 10.54 13.64 -15.66
C PRO A 94 10.19 12.33 -14.97
N PHE A 95 9.84 11.29 -15.73
CA PHE A 95 9.52 9.98 -15.13
C PHE A 95 10.70 9.40 -14.34
N SER A 96 11.93 9.77 -14.67
CA SER A 96 13.13 9.38 -13.90
C SER A 96 13.18 9.91 -12.47
N GLU A 97 12.32 10.90 -12.13
CA GLU A 97 12.21 11.47 -10.77
C GLU A 97 11.03 10.90 -9.97
N VAL A 98 10.32 9.91 -10.51
CA VAL A 98 9.09 9.37 -9.88
C VAL A 98 9.31 8.84 -8.45
N GLU A 99 10.53 8.41 -8.13
CA GLU A 99 10.90 7.99 -6.77
C GLU A 99 10.67 9.08 -5.72
N THR A 100 10.69 10.35 -6.14
CA THR A 100 10.45 11.49 -5.22
C THR A 100 9.00 11.59 -4.75
N VAL A 101 8.06 10.87 -5.37
CA VAL A 101 6.66 10.84 -4.97
C VAL A 101 6.46 10.04 -3.69
N SER A 102 7.07 8.86 -3.57
CA SER A 102 7.07 8.08 -2.33
C SER A 102 8.15 8.57 -1.36
N ASN A 103 9.30 8.99 -1.88
CA ASN A 103 10.46 9.43 -1.13
C ASN A 103 10.88 8.42 -0.05
N ASP A 104 10.94 7.14 -0.45
CA ASP A 104 11.26 6.04 0.44
C ASP A 104 12.69 6.18 1.00
N PRO A 105 12.95 5.73 2.24
CA PRO A 105 14.28 5.73 2.83
C PRO A 105 15.26 4.94 1.96
N LYS A 106 16.47 5.50 1.74
CA LYS A 106 17.54 4.83 0.97
C LYS A 106 18.44 3.98 1.85
N ASP A 107 18.52 4.30 3.13
CA ASP A 107 19.30 3.55 4.11
C ASP A 107 18.45 2.38 4.67
N PRO A 108 19.09 1.23 4.96
CA PRO A 108 18.41 0.11 5.61
C PRO A 108 17.80 0.52 6.95
N SER A 109 16.54 0.17 7.15
CA SER A 109 15.83 0.38 8.40
C SER A 109 15.21 -0.91 8.89
N SER A 110 15.14 -1.09 10.22
CA SER A 110 14.43 -2.22 10.81
C SER A 110 12.93 -1.93 10.77
N GLY A 111 12.20 -2.71 10.01
CA GLY A 111 10.75 -2.57 9.85
C GLY A 111 10.06 -3.91 9.76
N HIS A 112 8.75 -3.87 9.85
CA HIS A 112 7.86 -4.99 9.51
C HIS A 112 6.84 -4.51 8.49
N VAL A 113 6.79 -5.20 7.35
CA VAL A 113 5.87 -4.91 6.25
C VAL A 113 4.90 -6.07 6.12
N THR A 114 3.62 -5.74 5.97
CA THR A 114 2.58 -6.72 5.70
C THR A 114 1.43 -6.08 4.93
N GLY A 115 0.49 -6.89 4.43
CA GLY A 115 -0.62 -6.33 3.67
C GLY A 115 -1.75 -7.31 3.43
N LEU A 116 -2.82 -6.77 2.85
CA LEU A 116 -4.03 -7.47 2.48
C LEU A 116 -4.52 -6.97 1.11
N TRP A 117 -5.18 -7.84 0.35
CA TRP A 117 -6.07 -7.42 -0.72
C TRP A 117 -7.46 -7.13 -0.15
N LEU A 118 -8.02 -5.96 -0.48
CA LEU A 118 -9.35 -5.54 -0.07
C LEU A 118 -10.29 -5.50 -1.29
N ARG A 119 -11.54 -5.93 -1.09
CA ARG A 119 -12.61 -5.80 -2.10
C ARG A 119 -13.15 -4.38 -2.14
N GLU A 120 -13.26 -3.78 -0.97
CA GLU A 120 -13.86 -2.47 -0.76
C GLU A 120 -13.28 -1.80 0.48
N ILE A 121 -13.55 -0.51 0.63
CA ILE A 121 -13.26 0.27 1.84
C ILE A 121 -14.59 0.69 2.42
N THR A 122 -15.11 -0.03 3.40
CA THR A 122 -16.33 0.36 4.13
C THR A 122 -16.03 1.48 5.13
N ASP A 123 -17.06 2.07 5.71
CA ASP A 123 -16.88 3.08 6.76
C ASP A 123 -16.21 2.45 8.01
N GLU A 124 -16.57 1.22 8.35
CA GLU A 124 -15.96 0.45 9.44
C GLU A 124 -14.48 0.15 9.16
N ALA A 125 -14.12 -0.16 7.91
CA ALA A 125 -12.73 -0.34 7.51
C ALA A 125 -11.92 0.97 7.63
N ILE A 126 -12.53 2.10 7.27
CA ILE A 126 -11.91 3.43 7.46
C ILE A 126 -11.67 3.70 8.95
N ASP A 127 -12.68 3.46 9.79
CA ASP A 127 -12.58 3.69 11.24
C ASP A 127 -11.50 2.79 11.86
N ALA A 128 -11.43 1.52 11.46
CA ALA A 128 -10.38 0.61 11.90
C ALA A 128 -8.97 1.09 11.48
N LEU A 129 -8.79 1.47 10.22
CA LEU A 129 -7.52 2.01 9.73
C LEU A 129 -7.08 3.24 10.53
N ILE A 130 -7.98 4.16 10.79
CA ILE A 130 -7.70 5.37 11.56
C ILE A 130 -7.35 5.01 13.00
N HIS A 131 -8.15 4.16 13.64
CA HIS A 131 -7.96 3.75 15.03
C HIS A 131 -6.60 3.09 15.26
N TYR A 132 -6.23 2.13 14.41
CA TYR A 132 -5.00 1.36 14.60
C TYR A 132 -3.75 2.05 14.05
N THR A 133 -3.89 2.94 13.07
CA THR A 133 -2.72 3.63 12.51
C THR A 133 -2.36 4.87 13.30
N LEU A 134 -3.35 5.68 13.73
CA LEU A 134 -3.06 6.92 14.47
C LEU A 134 -2.71 6.65 15.94
N PRO A 135 -1.88 7.53 16.56
CA PRO A 135 -1.53 7.41 17.97
C PRO A 135 -2.75 7.47 18.88
N GLN A 136 -2.85 6.55 19.85
CA GLN A 136 -3.91 6.49 20.85
C GLN A 136 -3.37 6.87 22.25
N GLY A 137 -2.83 8.08 22.38
CA GLY A 137 -2.27 8.59 23.65
C GLY A 137 -0.81 8.17 23.95
N GLY A 138 -0.13 7.59 22.97
CA GLY A 138 1.29 7.22 23.00
C GLY A 138 1.93 7.33 21.61
N PRO A 139 3.20 6.90 21.43
CA PRO A 139 3.81 6.83 20.11
C PRO A 139 3.04 5.84 19.22
N PRO A 140 2.94 6.13 17.89
CA PRO A 140 2.25 5.24 16.97
C PRO A 140 2.98 3.90 16.83
N THR A 141 2.22 2.80 16.82
CA THR A 141 2.75 1.46 16.55
C THR A 141 2.99 1.24 15.05
N ILE A 142 2.07 1.74 14.23
CA ILE A 142 2.15 1.66 12.77
C ILE A 142 2.74 2.99 12.26
N THR A 143 3.76 2.91 11.42
CA THR A 143 4.38 4.08 10.78
C THR A 143 3.47 4.62 9.67
N LEU A 144 2.97 3.72 8.82
CA LEU A 144 1.99 4.06 7.79
C LEU A 144 1.06 2.90 7.46
N SER A 145 -0.14 3.24 7.03
CA SER A 145 -1.02 2.35 6.26
C SER A 145 -1.33 3.01 4.92
N GLU A 146 -1.07 2.31 3.83
CA GLU A 146 -1.30 2.78 2.46
C GLU A 146 -2.26 1.85 1.73
N ILE A 147 -3.32 2.41 1.14
CA ILE A 147 -4.17 1.67 0.21
C ILE A 147 -3.86 2.15 -1.20
N ARG A 148 -3.34 1.25 -2.03
CA ARG A 148 -3.06 1.48 -3.45
C ARG A 148 -4.23 1.03 -4.31
N PHE A 149 -4.66 1.86 -5.24
CA PHE A 149 -5.67 1.49 -6.24
C PHE A 149 -5.02 0.66 -7.34
N ALA A 150 -5.40 -0.62 -7.40
CA ALA A 150 -4.92 -1.61 -8.39
C ALA A 150 -6.00 -1.99 -9.42
N GLY A 151 -6.98 -1.13 -9.59
CA GLY A 151 -8.02 -1.26 -10.63
C GLY A 151 -7.53 -0.86 -12.03
N GLY A 152 -8.45 -0.44 -12.88
CA GLY A 152 -8.13 0.05 -14.22
C GLY A 152 -7.40 -0.99 -15.07
N ALA A 153 -6.27 -0.62 -15.68
CA ALA A 153 -5.50 -1.49 -16.56
C ALA A 153 -4.96 -2.75 -15.84
N ILE A 154 -4.62 -2.67 -14.55
CA ILE A 154 -4.10 -3.82 -13.78
C ILE A 154 -5.17 -4.92 -13.67
N SER A 155 -6.41 -4.56 -13.36
CA SER A 155 -7.51 -5.52 -13.18
C SER A 155 -7.98 -6.17 -14.48
N ARG A 156 -7.76 -5.51 -15.63
CA ARG A 156 -8.20 -6.01 -16.95
C ARG A 156 -7.22 -6.97 -17.64
N VAL A 157 -6.01 -7.17 -17.07
CA VAL A 157 -5.07 -8.16 -17.62
C VAL A 157 -5.67 -9.56 -17.45
N ASN A 158 -5.63 -10.36 -18.52
CA ASN A 158 -6.09 -11.75 -18.46
C ASN A 158 -5.41 -12.50 -17.29
N PRO A 159 -6.16 -13.10 -16.38
CA PRO A 159 -5.61 -13.84 -15.24
C PRO A 159 -4.63 -14.97 -15.61
N GLU A 160 -4.73 -15.50 -16.82
CA GLU A 160 -3.85 -16.54 -17.33
C GLU A 160 -2.56 -16.03 -17.97
N ALA A 161 -2.45 -14.71 -18.21
CA ALA A 161 -1.29 -14.11 -18.88
C ALA A 161 0.01 -14.23 -18.06
N ASN A 162 -0.10 -14.24 -16.74
CA ASN A 162 1.04 -14.37 -15.81
C ASN A 162 0.57 -14.82 -14.43
N ALA A 163 1.52 -15.01 -13.50
CA ALA A 163 1.22 -15.50 -12.15
C ALA A 163 0.72 -14.42 -11.17
N TYR A 164 0.61 -13.15 -11.56
CA TYR A 164 0.09 -12.09 -10.69
C TYR A 164 -1.37 -12.38 -10.32
N GLY A 165 -1.63 -12.62 -9.04
CA GLY A 165 -2.94 -13.00 -8.52
C GLY A 165 -3.80 -11.82 -8.05
N ASN A 166 -5.01 -12.16 -7.57
CA ASN A 166 -5.94 -11.23 -6.93
C ASN A 166 -6.36 -10.01 -7.79
N ARG A 167 -6.43 -10.18 -9.13
CA ARG A 167 -6.83 -9.10 -10.06
C ARG A 167 -8.29 -8.69 -9.95
N ASP A 168 -9.11 -9.50 -9.29
CA ASP A 168 -10.50 -9.24 -8.95
C ASP A 168 -10.67 -8.30 -7.76
N ALA A 169 -9.57 -8.06 -7.03
CA ALA A 169 -9.51 -7.05 -5.97
C ALA A 169 -8.82 -5.78 -6.50
N ASN A 170 -9.41 -4.62 -6.22
CA ASN A 170 -8.92 -3.35 -6.76
C ASN A 170 -8.07 -2.56 -5.76
N LEU A 171 -7.86 -3.07 -4.55
CA LEU A 171 -7.25 -2.33 -3.47
C LEU A 171 -6.20 -3.18 -2.76
N ILE A 172 -4.97 -2.66 -2.68
CA ILE A 172 -3.87 -3.31 -1.96
C ILE A 172 -3.56 -2.46 -0.73
N LEU A 173 -3.79 -3.01 0.45
CA LEU A 173 -3.34 -2.40 1.70
C LEU A 173 -1.91 -2.84 1.99
N GLU A 174 -1.04 -1.88 2.26
CA GLU A 174 0.28 -2.03 2.85
C GLU A 174 0.29 -1.44 4.26
N ILE A 175 0.89 -2.15 5.20
CA ILE A 175 1.08 -1.69 6.57
C ILE A 175 2.57 -1.79 6.88
N ILE A 176 3.16 -0.67 7.30
CA ILE A 176 4.57 -0.60 7.69
C ILE A 176 4.67 -0.13 9.14
N ALA A 177 5.43 -0.87 9.94
CA ALA A 177 5.79 -0.48 11.29
C ALA A 177 7.31 -0.49 11.46
N MET A 178 7.86 0.53 12.10
CA MET A 178 9.26 0.49 12.54
C MET A 178 9.40 -0.48 13.71
N VAL A 179 10.47 -1.28 13.70
CA VAL A 179 10.79 -2.24 14.77
C VAL A 179 12.04 -1.74 15.50
N PRO A 180 11.87 -0.99 16.60
CA PRO A 180 13.01 -0.38 17.30
C PRO A 180 13.88 -1.40 18.05
N SER A 181 13.31 -2.54 18.43
CA SER A 181 14.05 -3.64 19.06
C SER A 181 13.30 -4.98 18.86
N ALA A 182 14.00 -6.08 19.09
CA ALA A 182 13.41 -7.42 19.01
C ALA A 182 12.28 -7.63 20.02
N GLU A 183 12.38 -7.02 21.18
CA GLU A 183 11.37 -7.11 22.27
C GLU A 183 10.05 -6.39 21.89
N ALA A 184 10.12 -5.37 21.04
CA ALA A 184 8.94 -4.65 20.55
C ALA A 184 8.15 -5.44 19.50
N TYR A 185 8.80 -6.36 18.79
CA TYR A 185 8.21 -7.06 17.64
C TYR A 185 6.91 -7.80 17.96
N PRO A 186 6.76 -8.57 19.07
CA PRO A 186 5.51 -9.25 19.38
C PRO A 186 4.33 -8.29 19.60
N ALA A 187 4.56 -7.15 20.23
CA ALA A 187 3.51 -6.16 20.46
C ALA A 187 3.07 -5.50 19.15
N ILE A 188 4.02 -5.20 18.26
CA ILE A 188 3.77 -4.63 16.93
C ILE A 188 2.94 -5.61 16.08
N THR A 189 3.37 -6.86 16.00
CA THR A 189 2.67 -7.87 15.20
C THR A 189 1.27 -8.18 15.73
N LYS A 190 1.09 -8.18 17.06
CA LYS A 190 -0.22 -8.31 17.70
C LYS A 190 -1.15 -7.15 17.29
N HIS A 191 -0.71 -5.91 17.41
CA HIS A 191 -1.48 -4.72 17.04
C HIS A 191 -1.89 -4.75 15.56
N ILE A 192 -0.96 -5.12 14.66
CA ILE A 192 -1.25 -5.29 13.23
C ILE A 192 -2.24 -6.43 12.99
N SER A 193 -2.14 -7.54 13.75
CA SER A 193 -3.09 -8.66 13.63
C SER A 193 -4.50 -8.27 14.05
N GLU A 194 -4.65 -7.43 15.08
CA GLU A 194 -5.94 -6.88 15.50
C GLU A 194 -6.54 -6.00 14.38
N LEU A 195 -5.77 -5.09 13.77
CA LEU A 195 -6.22 -4.34 12.61
C LEU A 195 -6.67 -5.26 11.46
N LYS A 196 -5.85 -6.28 11.12
CA LYS A 196 -6.22 -7.24 10.06
C LYS A 196 -7.51 -7.99 10.37
N SER A 197 -7.77 -8.27 11.64
CA SER A 197 -9.02 -8.94 12.07
C SER A 197 -10.23 -8.03 11.88
N GLU A 198 -10.13 -6.75 12.20
CA GLU A 198 -11.18 -5.77 11.93
C GLU A 198 -11.44 -5.58 10.41
N LEU A 199 -10.38 -5.67 9.60
CA LEU A 199 -10.47 -5.56 8.14
C LEU A 199 -10.91 -6.86 7.44
N ALA A 200 -11.05 -7.98 8.17
CA ALA A 200 -11.38 -9.28 7.58
C ALA A 200 -12.66 -9.27 6.73
N PRO A 201 -13.76 -8.58 7.11
CA PRO A 201 -14.97 -8.49 6.27
C PRO A 201 -14.72 -7.84 4.90
N SER A 202 -13.83 -6.85 4.83
CA SER A 202 -13.45 -6.15 3.59
C SER A 202 -12.34 -6.88 2.80
N SER A 203 -11.65 -7.86 3.40
CA SER A 203 -10.53 -8.57 2.79
C SER A 203 -10.99 -9.69 1.85
N THR A 204 -10.19 -9.94 0.81
CA THR A 204 -10.34 -11.15 -0.04
C THR A 204 -9.71 -12.40 0.58
N GLY A 205 -8.88 -12.24 1.63
CA GLY A 205 -7.99 -13.28 2.13
C GLY A 205 -6.68 -13.42 1.35
N GLY A 206 -6.58 -12.80 0.17
CA GLY A 206 -5.37 -12.75 -0.65
C GLY A 206 -4.30 -11.81 -0.07
N VAL A 207 -3.07 -11.99 -0.55
CA VAL A 207 -1.94 -11.15 -0.19
C VAL A 207 -1.17 -10.70 -1.43
N TYR A 208 -0.50 -9.57 -1.32
CA TYR A 208 0.48 -9.15 -2.32
C TYR A 208 1.86 -9.64 -1.85
N ILE A 209 2.49 -10.50 -2.65
CA ILE A 209 3.70 -11.23 -2.25
C ILE A 209 4.84 -10.31 -1.79
N ASN A 210 4.95 -9.11 -2.39
CA ASN A 210 6.01 -8.16 -2.07
C ASN A 210 5.83 -7.47 -0.70
N PHE A 211 4.66 -7.62 -0.07
CA PHE A 211 4.36 -7.06 1.25
C PHE A 211 4.38 -8.11 2.36
N LEU A 212 4.88 -9.31 2.09
CA LEU A 212 4.98 -10.36 3.09
C LEU A 212 6.38 -10.38 3.72
N GLU A 213 6.42 -10.31 5.04
CA GLU A 213 7.65 -10.45 5.83
C GLU A 213 7.49 -11.47 6.97
N GLY A 214 8.59 -11.77 7.65
CA GLY A 214 8.61 -12.69 8.76
C GLY A 214 8.00 -14.06 8.43
N GLU A 215 7.18 -14.58 9.33
CA GLU A 215 6.52 -15.89 9.17
C GLU A 215 5.50 -15.93 8.03
N GLU A 216 4.93 -14.78 7.64
CA GLU A 216 3.97 -14.72 6.53
C GLU A 216 4.60 -15.13 5.19
N LYS A 217 5.91 -14.95 5.00
CA LYS A 217 6.64 -15.45 3.81
C LYS A 217 6.49 -16.95 3.62
N TRP A 218 6.35 -17.69 4.71
CA TRP A 218 6.24 -19.15 4.70
C TRP A 218 4.79 -19.62 4.70
N SER A 219 3.98 -19.00 5.53
CA SER A 219 2.60 -19.44 5.77
C SER A 219 1.60 -18.93 4.73
N ARG A 220 1.85 -17.78 4.09
CA ARG A 220 0.88 -17.08 3.25
C ARG A 220 1.27 -16.95 1.77
N THR A 221 2.45 -17.39 1.34
CA THR A 221 2.89 -17.29 -0.07
C THR A 221 1.86 -17.84 -1.05
N ARG A 222 1.19 -18.95 -0.72
CA ARG A 222 0.14 -19.53 -1.57
C ARG A 222 -1.01 -18.58 -1.86
N GLN A 223 -1.36 -17.71 -0.91
CA GLN A 223 -2.49 -16.76 -1.01
C GLN A 223 -2.20 -15.59 -1.98
N ALA A 224 -0.96 -15.46 -2.44
CA ALA A 224 -0.59 -14.48 -3.47
C ALA A 224 -0.99 -14.91 -4.89
N PHE A 225 -1.35 -16.18 -5.09
CA PHE A 225 -1.60 -16.77 -6.39
C PHE A 225 -3.02 -17.36 -6.47
N SER A 226 -3.58 -17.39 -7.69
CA SER A 226 -4.76 -18.20 -7.93
C SER A 226 -4.42 -19.70 -7.75
N PRO A 227 -5.40 -20.57 -7.41
CA PRO A 227 -5.16 -22.02 -7.28
C PRO A 227 -4.50 -22.63 -8.52
N GLU A 228 -4.93 -22.21 -9.72
CA GLU A 228 -4.38 -22.68 -10.98
C GLU A 228 -2.93 -22.23 -11.19
N ASN A 229 -2.64 -20.93 -10.98
CA ASN A 229 -1.27 -20.42 -11.10
C ASN A 229 -0.33 -21.06 -10.08
N TYR A 230 -0.80 -21.25 -8.83
CA TYR A 230 0.01 -21.95 -7.83
C TYR A 230 0.34 -23.38 -8.24
N ARG A 231 -0.64 -24.15 -8.77
CA ARG A 231 -0.43 -25.49 -9.30
C ARG A 231 0.59 -25.51 -10.44
N ARG A 232 0.53 -24.56 -11.36
CA ARG A 232 1.52 -24.43 -12.46
C ARG A 232 2.91 -24.10 -11.93
N LEU A 233 3.01 -23.20 -10.94
CA LEU A 233 4.29 -22.82 -10.32
C LEU A 233 4.92 -23.99 -9.57
N THR A 234 4.15 -24.81 -8.84
CA THR A 234 4.65 -26.01 -8.16
C THR A 234 5.13 -27.07 -9.17
N ALA A 235 4.46 -27.24 -10.31
CA ALA A 235 4.90 -28.12 -11.38
C ALA A 235 6.20 -27.63 -12.04
N LEU A 236 6.33 -26.31 -12.27
CA LEU A 236 7.57 -25.72 -12.76
C LEU A 236 8.71 -25.89 -11.75
N LYS A 237 8.42 -25.69 -10.46
CA LYS A 237 9.39 -25.92 -9.38
C LYS A 237 9.87 -27.38 -9.37
N ALA A 238 8.97 -28.35 -9.49
CA ALA A 238 9.33 -29.76 -9.57
C ALA A 238 10.22 -30.09 -10.77
N LYS A 239 10.01 -29.40 -11.91
CA LYS A 239 10.83 -29.57 -13.11
C LYS A 239 12.24 -29.00 -12.98
N TYR A 240 12.37 -27.78 -12.42
CA TYR A 240 13.62 -27.03 -12.44
C TYR A 240 14.41 -27.08 -11.12
N ASP A 241 13.73 -27.35 -10.00
CA ASP A 241 14.33 -27.49 -8.67
C ASP A 241 13.62 -28.58 -7.86
N PRO A 242 13.68 -29.85 -8.30
CA PRO A 242 12.99 -30.98 -7.67
C PRO A 242 13.41 -31.21 -6.21
N ASN A 243 14.64 -30.85 -5.87
CA ASN A 243 15.18 -30.99 -4.52
C ASN A 243 14.95 -29.76 -3.63
N ASN A 244 14.16 -28.77 -4.11
CA ASN A 244 13.86 -27.53 -3.40
C ASN A 244 15.09 -26.81 -2.83
N ARG A 245 16.17 -26.71 -3.62
CA ARG A 245 17.43 -26.08 -3.20
C ARG A 245 17.29 -24.57 -3.06
N PHE A 246 16.41 -23.93 -3.85
CA PHE A 246 16.06 -22.51 -3.80
C PHE A 246 14.80 -22.33 -2.95
N ALA A 247 14.91 -22.57 -1.65
CA ALA A 247 13.81 -22.50 -0.67
C ALA A 247 13.88 -21.22 0.19
N PHE A 248 14.73 -20.27 -0.17
CA PHE A 248 14.90 -19.03 0.58
C PHE A 248 13.83 -18.03 0.17
N SER A 249 13.28 -17.28 1.11
CA SER A 249 12.23 -16.29 0.86
C SER A 249 10.85 -16.93 0.57
N PHE A 250 10.13 -16.52 -0.48
CA PHE A 250 8.77 -16.99 -0.82
C PHE A 250 8.82 -18.39 -1.48
N ASN A 251 9.00 -19.41 -0.69
CA ASN A 251 9.14 -20.75 -1.24
C ASN A 251 7.80 -21.28 -1.80
N ILE A 252 7.85 -21.75 -3.04
CA ILE A 252 6.81 -22.58 -3.65
C ILE A 252 7.39 -23.98 -3.73
N PRO A 253 6.98 -24.93 -2.84
CA PRO A 253 7.55 -26.27 -2.82
C PRO A 253 7.22 -27.01 -4.13
N PRO A 254 8.11 -27.92 -4.60
CA PRO A 254 7.80 -28.77 -5.72
C PRO A 254 6.65 -29.72 -5.37
N VAL A 255 5.81 -30.08 -6.36
CA VAL A 255 4.86 -31.19 -6.18
C VAL A 255 5.64 -32.48 -5.96
N SER A 256 5.24 -33.22 -4.94
CA SER A 256 5.70 -34.60 -4.68
C SER A 256 5.10 -35.57 -5.69
#